data_9b88982cf89cb58366c6231c837454ca
#
_entry.id   9b88982cf89cb58366c6231c837454ca
#
_cell.length_a   1.000
_cell.length_b   1.000
_cell.length_c   1.000
_cell.angle_alpha   90.00
_cell.angle_beta   90.00
_cell.angle_gamma   90.00
#
_symmetry.space_group_name_H-M   'P 1'
#
loop_
_entity.id
_entity.type
_entity.pdbx_description
1 polymer ?
#
loop_
_entity_poly.entity_id
_entity_poly.type
_entity_poly.pdbx_seq_one_letter_code
_entity_poly.pdbx_strand_id
1 'polypeptide(L)'
;MDALPEALARFIAAARVCRIATVRGGGEPHVIPVCPVFDGNATVYVDIGPKSATSEGFRATGRVTVLIDEYDEDWRELKAVLLRCRATEATGEEQERAWEMIRAKFPQYTTVDWQPRLTLALHVQDWRQWGVTEEPRDEPE
;
A
#
# COMPACT_ATOMS: atom_id res chain seq x y z
N MET A 1 1.11 4.97 16.86
CA MET A 1 1.54 3.59 16.51
C MET A 1 3.05 3.49 16.70
N ASP A 2 3.51 2.41 17.24
CA ASP A 2 4.94 2.15 17.34
C ASP A 2 5.55 1.97 15.97
N ALA A 3 6.87 2.17 15.87
CA ALA A 3 7.59 1.97 14.61
C ALA A 3 7.43 0.52 14.13
N LEU A 4 7.32 0.33 12.83
CA LEU A 4 7.26 -1.00 12.25
C LEU A 4 8.59 -1.73 12.47
N PRO A 5 8.56 -3.05 12.74
CA PRO A 5 9.79 -3.84 12.76
C PRO A 5 10.59 -3.65 11.45
N GLU A 6 11.90 -3.62 11.57
CA GLU A 6 12.78 -3.34 10.42
C GLU A 6 12.55 -4.31 9.26
N ALA A 7 12.34 -5.60 9.56
CA ALA A 7 12.10 -6.59 8.51
C ALA A 7 10.80 -6.32 7.74
N LEU A 8 9.75 -5.86 8.44
CA LEU A 8 8.51 -5.44 7.80
C LEU A 8 8.73 -4.22 6.92
N ALA A 9 9.42 -3.21 7.44
CA ALA A 9 9.70 -1.99 6.68
C ALA A 9 10.44 -2.30 5.39
N ARG A 10 11.45 -3.19 5.43
CA ARG A 10 12.18 -3.63 4.24
C ARG A 10 11.28 -4.37 3.25
N PHE A 11 10.43 -5.26 3.77
CA PHE A 11 9.51 -6.03 2.93
C PHE A 11 8.52 -5.12 2.19
N ILE A 12 7.96 -4.15 2.90
CA ILE A 12 7.05 -3.16 2.32
C ILE A 12 7.77 -2.31 1.27
N ALA A 13 8.96 -1.80 1.61
CA ALA A 13 9.73 -0.94 0.71
C ALA A 13 10.13 -1.64 -0.59
N ALA A 14 10.41 -2.95 -0.52
CA ALA A 14 10.84 -3.73 -1.68
C ALA A 14 9.68 -4.13 -2.60
N ALA A 15 8.44 -4.04 -2.15
CA ALA A 15 7.29 -4.50 -2.92
C ALA A 15 7.12 -3.71 -4.22
N ARG A 16 7.06 -4.43 -5.35
CA ARG A 16 6.84 -3.81 -6.67
C ARG A 16 5.36 -3.62 -6.96
N VAL A 17 4.52 -4.41 -6.33
CA VAL A 17 3.08 -4.36 -6.45
C VAL A 17 2.47 -4.70 -5.09
N CYS A 18 1.36 -4.06 -4.77
CA CYS A 18 0.52 -4.46 -3.66
C CYS A 18 -0.94 -4.49 -4.10
N ARG A 19 -1.78 -5.11 -3.31
CA ARG A 19 -3.23 -5.07 -3.51
C ARG A 19 -3.81 -4.15 -2.48
N ILE A 20 -4.67 -3.23 -2.94
CA ILE A 20 -5.40 -2.37 -2.03
C ILE A 20 -6.88 -2.68 -2.12
N ALA A 21 -7.51 -2.79 -0.96
CA ALA A 21 -8.92 -3.10 -0.83
C ALA A 21 -9.66 -1.92 -0.20
N THR A 22 -10.80 -1.60 -0.78
CA THR A 22 -11.70 -0.56 -0.29
C THR A 22 -13.12 -1.08 -0.29
N VAL A 23 -14.00 -0.38 0.39
CA VAL A 23 -15.44 -0.70 0.39
C VAL A 23 -16.19 0.48 -0.19
N ARG A 24 -16.92 0.23 -1.26
CA ARG A 24 -17.74 1.24 -1.93
C ARG A 24 -18.95 1.62 -1.06
N GLY A 25 -19.54 2.77 -1.37
CA GLY A 25 -20.67 3.31 -0.58
C GLY A 25 -21.83 2.35 -0.39
N GLY A 26 -22.04 1.39 -1.28
CA GLY A 26 -23.07 0.36 -1.14
C GLY A 26 -22.63 -0.89 -0.38
N GLY A 27 -21.43 -0.88 0.20
CA GLY A 27 -20.91 -2.04 0.94
C GLY A 27 -20.18 -3.07 0.09
N GLU A 28 -20.02 -2.83 -1.20
CA GLU A 28 -19.32 -3.75 -2.09
C GLU A 28 -17.81 -3.65 -1.92
N PRO A 29 -17.13 -4.75 -1.58
CA PRO A 29 -15.67 -4.73 -1.52
C PRO A 29 -15.07 -4.62 -2.92
N HIS A 30 -13.93 -3.93 -3.01
CA HIS A 30 -13.24 -3.70 -4.26
C HIS A 30 -11.74 -3.83 -4.02
N VAL A 31 -11.02 -4.48 -4.91
CA VAL A 31 -9.57 -4.69 -4.77
C VAL A 31 -8.90 -4.50 -6.13
N ILE A 32 -7.74 -3.82 -6.11
CA ILE A 32 -6.93 -3.61 -7.31
C ILE A 32 -5.45 -3.76 -6.98
N PRO A 33 -4.61 -4.13 -7.96
CA PRO A 33 -3.16 -4.04 -7.82
C PRO A 33 -2.69 -2.61 -8.08
N VAL A 34 -1.70 -2.16 -7.33
CA VAL A 34 -1.07 -0.84 -7.52
C VAL A 34 0.43 -0.95 -7.23
N CYS A 35 1.20 0.03 -7.70
CA CYS A 35 2.63 0.12 -7.42
C CYS A 35 2.84 1.05 -6.21
N PRO A 36 3.30 0.51 -5.07
CA PRO A 36 3.45 1.31 -3.86
C PRO A 36 4.85 1.90 -3.71
N VAL A 37 4.94 3.01 -3.00
CA VAL A 37 6.18 3.47 -2.39
C VAL A 37 5.97 3.67 -0.89
N PHE A 38 7.02 3.50 -0.12
CA PHE A 38 6.95 3.55 1.33
C PHE A 38 7.90 4.63 1.85
N ASP A 39 7.44 5.44 2.80
CA ASP A 39 8.25 6.53 3.36
C ASP A 39 9.33 6.04 4.35
N GLY A 40 9.36 4.74 4.62
CA GLY A 40 10.30 4.14 5.58
C GLY A 40 9.83 4.20 7.02
N ASN A 41 8.68 4.77 7.28
CA ASN A 41 8.15 4.94 8.64
C ASN A 41 6.77 4.29 8.78
N ALA A 42 5.72 4.94 8.30
CA ALA A 42 4.36 4.44 8.52
C ALA A 42 3.38 4.80 7.41
N THR A 43 3.85 5.32 6.29
CA THR A 43 2.97 5.75 5.20
C THR A 43 3.37 5.12 3.87
N VAL A 44 2.38 4.52 3.22
CA VAL A 44 2.50 3.99 1.86
C VAL A 44 1.79 4.96 0.92
N TYR A 45 2.43 5.31 -0.20
CA TYR A 45 1.82 6.18 -1.20
C TYR A 45 1.49 5.37 -2.44
N VAL A 46 0.31 5.62 -3.00
CA VAL A 46 -0.15 5.05 -4.27
C VAL A 46 -0.86 6.14 -5.06
N ASP A 47 -0.90 5.99 -6.38
CA ASP A 47 -1.66 6.91 -7.23
C ASP A 47 -2.76 6.14 -7.94
N ILE A 48 -3.98 6.64 -7.91
CA ILE A 48 -5.16 5.96 -8.44
C ILE A 48 -5.95 6.89 -9.36
N GLY A 49 -6.85 6.32 -10.13
CA GLY A 49 -7.77 7.12 -10.95
C GLY A 49 -8.76 7.90 -10.07
N PRO A 50 -8.96 9.20 -10.31
CA PRO A 50 -9.82 10.01 -9.46
C PRO A 50 -11.31 9.69 -9.59
N LYS A 51 -11.70 8.95 -10.63
CA LYS A 51 -13.09 8.52 -10.86
C LYS A 51 -13.22 7.00 -10.84
N SER A 52 -12.35 6.32 -10.09
CA SER A 52 -12.33 4.86 -10.01
C SER A 52 -13.21 4.36 -8.86
N ALA A 53 -13.49 3.06 -8.86
CA ALA A 53 -14.16 2.43 -7.73
C ALA A 53 -13.32 2.53 -6.45
N THR A 54 -11.99 2.51 -6.58
CA THR A 54 -11.08 2.72 -5.43
C THR A 54 -11.25 4.13 -4.86
N SER A 55 -11.33 5.15 -5.71
CA SER A 55 -11.52 6.53 -5.23
C SER A 55 -12.88 6.70 -4.55
N GLU A 56 -13.92 6.05 -5.08
CA GLU A 56 -15.23 6.03 -4.45
C GLU A 56 -15.16 5.44 -3.03
N GLY A 57 -14.53 4.28 -2.89
CA GLY A 57 -14.36 3.63 -1.59
C GLY A 57 -13.53 4.46 -0.62
N PHE A 58 -12.46 5.08 -1.12
CA PHE A 58 -11.67 6.00 -0.31
C PHE A 58 -12.52 7.16 0.22
N ARG A 59 -13.32 7.79 -0.64
CA ARG A 59 -14.17 8.91 -0.23
C ARG A 59 -15.28 8.47 0.72
N ALA A 60 -15.77 7.26 0.56
CA ALA A 60 -16.86 6.75 1.40
C ALA A 60 -16.42 6.44 2.83
N THR A 61 -15.21 5.90 3.03
CA THR A 61 -14.79 5.38 4.33
C THR A 61 -13.51 6.00 4.88
N GLY A 62 -12.64 6.50 4.01
CA GLY A 62 -11.29 6.93 4.40
C GLY A 62 -10.40 5.76 4.82
N ARG A 63 -10.78 4.51 4.55
CA ARG A 63 -10.06 3.31 4.96
C ARG A 63 -9.61 2.51 3.75
N VAL A 64 -8.37 2.05 3.81
CA VAL A 64 -7.77 1.20 2.77
C VAL A 64 -6.97 0.11 3.47
N THR A 65 -7.18 -1.12 3.04
CA THR A 65 -6.35 -2.24 3.48
C THR A 65 -5.35 -2.57 2.38
N VAL A 66 -4.09 -2.73 2.75
CA VAL A 66 -3.00 -3.07 1.83
C VAL A 66 -2.56 -4.50 2.09
N LEU A 67 -2.41 -5.28 1.04
CA LEU A 67 -1.85 -6.63 1.12
C LEU A 67 -0.61 -6.71 0.23
N ILE A 68 0.49 -7.16 0.83
CA ILE A 68 1.74 -7.47 0.13
C ILE A 68 2.06 -8.92 0.43
N ASP A 69 2.21 -9.74 -0.59
CA ASP A 69 2.43 -11.16 -0.40
C ASP A 69 3.41 -11.72 -1.43
N GLU A 70 4.09 -12.78 -1.03
CA GLU A 70 4.98 -13.55 -1.89
C GLU A 70 4.60 -15.03 -1.78
N TYR A 71 4.36 -15.65 -2.93
CA TYR A 71 4.11 -17.08 -3.00
C TYR A 71 5.41 -17.84 -3.17
N ASP A 72 5.50 -19.01 -2.55
CA ASP A 72 6.60 -19.94 -2.71
C ASP A 72 6.03 -21.36 -2.70
N GLU A 73 6.53 -22.25 -3.54
CA GLU A 73 6.10 -23.64 -3.55
C GLU A 73 6.46 -24.38 -2.25
N ASP A 74 7.49 -23.91 -1.56
CA ASP A 74 7.73 -24.32 -0.17
C ASP A 74 6.90 -23.41 0.73
N TRP A 75 5.79 -23.91 1.21
CA TRP A 75 4.84 -23.10 2.00
C TRP A 75 5.38 -22.63 3.34
N ARG A 76 6.53 -23.14 3.78
CA ARG A 76 7.24 -22.57 4.95
C ARG A 76 7.85 -21.22 4.63
N GLU A 77 8.02 -20.90 3.35
CA GLU A 77 8.59 -19.64 2.86
C GLU A 77 7.54 -18.62 2.42
N LEU A 78 6.25 -18.92 2.61
CA LEU A 78 5.19 -17.94 2.31
C LEU A 78 5.35 -16.71 3.19
N LYS A 79 5.19 -15.54 2.59
CA LYS A 79 5.30 -14.26 3.28
C LYS A 79 4.14 -13.36 2.93
N ALA A 80 3.63 -12.65 3.92
CA ALA A 80 2.63 -11.62 3.68
C ALA A 80 2.63 -10.58 4.78
N VAL A 81 2.25 -9.36 4.37
CA VAL A 81 1.98 -8.25 5.29
C VAL A 81 0.64 -7.66 4.91
N LEU A 82 -0.22 -7.51 5.90
CA LEU A 82 -1.50 -6.84 5.77
C LEU A 82 -1.44 -5.57 6.60
N LEU A 83 -1.76 -4.43 5.96
CA LEU A 83 -1.74 -3.12 6.59
C LEU A 83 -3.15 -2.54 6.57
N ARG A 84 -3.68 -2.22 7.74
CA ARG A 84 -4.94 -1.47 7.84
C ARG A 84 -4.59 -0.01 7.95
N CYS A 85 -5.06 0.78 6.99
CA CYS A 85 -4.63 2.16 6.84
C CYS A 85 -5.81 3.12 6.88
N ARG A 86 -5.54 4.32 7.40
CA ARG A 86 -6.36 5.49 7.14
C ARG A 86 -5.76 6.19 5.94
N ALA A 87 -6.61 6.54 4.97
CA ALA A 87 -6.16 7.19 3.74
C ALA A 87 -6.51 8.67 3.76
N THR A 88 -5.57 9.49 3.30
CA THR A 88 -5.79 10.91 3.02
C THR A 88 -5.26 11.21 1.62
N GLU A 89 -5.77 12.28 1.01
CA GLU A 89 -5.23 12.73 -0.27
C GLU A 89 -3.93 13.51 -0.03
N ALA A 90 -2.87 13.12 -0.72
CA ALA A 90 -1.62 13.85 -0.71
C ALA A 90 -1.66 14.95 -1.77
N THR A 91 -1.43 16.19 -1.35
CA THR A 91 -1.44 17.37 -2.22
C THR A 91 -0.21 18.22 -1.95
N GLY A 92 0.10 19.18 -2.84
CA GLY A 92 1.21 20.10 -2.66
C GLY A 92 2.54 19.40 -2.48
N GLU A 93 3.31 19.83 -1.50
CA GLU A 93 4.65 19.30 -1.26
C GLU A 93 4.64 17.81 -0.92
N GLU A 94 3.63 17.32 -0.22
CA GLU A 94 3.52 15.89 0.10
C GLU A 94 3.38 15.07 -1.18
N GLN A 95 2.54 15.50 -2.11
CA GLN A 95 2.39 14.85 -3.39
C GLN A 95 3.69 14.88 -4.20
N GLU A 96 4.38 16.01 -4.20
CA GLU A 96 5.67 16.13 -4.90
C GLU A 96 6.70 15.16 -4.35
N ARG A 97 6.82 15.05 -3.02
CA ARG A 97 7.73 14.09 -2.39
C ARG A 97 7.36 12.65 -2.70
N ALA A 98 6.07 12.34 -2.66
CA ALA A 98 5.58 11.00 -3.00
C ALA A 98 5.96 10.64 -4.44
N TRP A 99 5.77 11.57 -5.38
CA TRP A 99 6.08 11.32 -6.78
C TRP A 99 7.57 11.26 -7.07
N GLU A 100 8.41 11.95 -6.31
CA GLU A 100 9.87 11.74 -6.39
C GLU A 100 10.22 10.30 -6.04
N MET A 101 9.63 9.76 -4.98
CA MET A 101 9.83 8.35 -4.60
C MET A 101 9.28 7.39 -5.65
N ILE A 102 8.11 7.69 -6.20
CA ILE A 102 7.49 6.85 -7.24
C ILE A 102 8.38 6.77 -8.47
N ARG A 103 8.87 7.89 -8.97
CA ARG A 103 9.74 7.92 -10.14
C ARG A 103 11.08 7.26 -9.88
N ALA A 104 11.64 7.42 -8.69
CA ALA A 104 12.90 6.78 -8.32
C ALA A 104 12.77 5.26 -8.28
N LYS A 105 11.68 4.74 -7.72
CA LYS A 105 11.45 3.30 -7.62
C LYS A 105 10.99 2.68 -8.94
N PHE A 106 10.17 3.42 -9.71
CA PHE A 106 9.57 2.95 -10.96
C PHE A 106 9.95 3.88 -12.11
N PRO A 107 11.16 3.70 -12.68
CA PRO A 107 11.61 4.57 -13.77
C PRO A 107 10.71 4.51 -15.01
N GLN A 108 9.84 3.52 -15.10
CA GLN A 108 8.82 3.44 -16.16
C GLN A 108 7.94 4.69 -16.23
N TYR A 109 7.74 5.39 -15.12
CA TYR A 109 6.96 6.63 -15.11
C TYR A 109 7.66 7.79 -15.84
N THR A 110 8.96 7.67 -16.10
CA THR A 110 9.70 8.68 -16.87
C THR A 110 9.62 8.43 -18.37
N THR A 111 9.31 7.21 -18.80
CA THR A 111 9.19 6.84 -20.20
C THR A 111 7.75 6.93 -20.71
N VAL A 112 6.77 6.83 -19.84
CA VAL A 112 5.37 7.12 -20.12
C VAL A 112 5.03 8.43 -19.41
N ASP A 113 4.38 9.34 -20.10
CA ASP A 113 4.08 10.68 -19.56
C ASP A 113 2.88 10.61 -18.61
N TRP A 114 3.08 9.93 -17.49
CA TRP A 114 2.05 9.82 -16.44
C TRP A 114 2.22 10.93 -15.42
N GLN A 115 1.15 11.66 -15.22
CA GLN A 115 1.09 12.75 -14.25
C GLN A 115 0.35 12.30 -13.00
N PRO A 116 0.61 12.93 -11.84
CA PRO A 116 -0.16 12.66 -10.64
C PRO A 116 -1.66 12.86 -10.89
N ARG A 117 -2.46 11.90 -10.41
CA ARG A 117 -3.92 11.94 -10.53
C ARG A 117 -4.54 12.12 -9.15
N LEU A 118 -4.84 11.03 -8.47
CA LEU A 118 -5.25 11.04 -7.07
C LEU A 118 -4.20 10.26 -6.29
N THR A 119 -3.32 10.99 -5.63
CA THR A 119 -2.26 10.40 -4.82
C THR A 119 -2.77 10.20 -3.42
N LEU A 120 -2.79 8.97 -2.95
CA LEU A 120 -3.25 8.64 -1.60
C LEU A 120 -2.07 8.38 -0.68
N ALA A 121 -2.12 8.97 0.50
CA ALA A 121 -1.26 8.66 1.62
C ALA A 121 -1.98 7.64 2.50
N LEU A 122 -1.46 6.44 2.56
CA LEU A 122 -2.04 5.33 3.32
C LEU A 122 -1.28 5.22 4.65
N HIS A 123 -1.87 5.78 5.70
CA HIS A 123 -1.25 5.85 7.04
C HIS A 123 -1.55 4.56 7.80
N VAL A 124 -0.52 3.75 8.04
CA VAL A 124 -0.67 2.46 8.71
C VAL A 124 -1.15 2.66 10.15
N GLN A 125 -2.29 2.05 10.50
CA GLN A 125 -2.87 2.10 11.85
C GLN A 125 -2.63 0.79 12.59
N ASP A 126 -2.64 -0.33 11.87
CA ASP A 126 -2.52 -1.67 12.40
C ASP A 126 -1.94 -2.56 11.32
N TRP A 127 -1.27 -3.63 11.71
CA TRP A 127 -0.65 -4.53 10.76
C TRP A 127 -0.65 -5.97 11.26
N ARG A 128 -0.60 -6.91 10.31
CA ARG A 128 -0.38 -8.31 10.57
C ARG A 128 0.68 -8.83 9.61
N GLN A 129 1.40 -9.85 10.01
CA GLN A 129 2.39 -10.46 9.15
C GLN A 129 2.44 -11.96 9.36
N TRP A 130 2.89 -12.69 8.35
CA TRP A 130 3.29 -14.07 8.48
C TRP A 130 4.46 -14.34 7.55
N GLY A 131 5.47 -15.01 8.11
CA GLY A 131 6.67 -15.41 7.38
C GLY A 131 7.71 -14.32 7.13
N VAL A 132 7.46 -13.06 7.51
CA VAL A 132 8.38 -11.93 7.28
C VAL A 132 9.36 -11.74 8.43
N THR A 133 8.90 -11.94 9.65
CA THR A 133 9.74 -11.90 10.86
C THR A 133 9.63 -13.20 11.61
N GLU A 134 10.53 -13.41 12.56
CA GLU A 134 10.50 -14.59 13.44
C GLU A 134 9.52 -14.44 14.61
N GLU A 135 8.84 -13.31 14.72
CA GLU A 135 7.80 -13.14 15.73
C GLU A 135 6.63 -14.09 15.46
N PRO A 136 5.81 -14.38 16.50
CA PRO A 136 4.68 -15.29 16.32
C PRO A 136 3.86 -14.91 15.10
N ARG A 137 3.60 -15.93 14.25
CA ARG A 137 2.82 -15.72 13.03
C ARG A 137 1.35 -15.60 13.39
N ASP A 138 0.69 -14.62 12.78
CA ASP A 138 -0.77 -14.65 12.73
C ASP A 138 -1.18 -15.75 11.75
N GLU A 139 -2.25 -16.45 12.08
CA GLU A 139 -2.80 -17.43 11.15
C GLU A 139 -3.41 -16.69 9.95
N PRO A 140 -3.25 -17.21 8.72
CA PRO A 140 -3.92 -16.65 7.56
C PRO A 140 -5.43 -16.70 7.76
N GLU A 141 -6.07 -15.58 7.57
CA GLU A 141 -7.53 -15.51 7.67
C GLU A 141 -8.25 -16.08 6.47
#